data_7ce66afbc200c69ac4ed5f94e491bfce
#
_entry.id   7ce66afbc200c69ac4ed5f94e491bfce
#
_cell.length_a   1.000
_cell.length_b   1.000
_cell.length_c   1.000
_cell.angle_alpha   90.00
_cell.angle_beta   90.00
_cell.angle_gamma   90.00
#
_symmetry.space_group_name_H-M   'P 1'
#
loop_
_entity.id
_entity.type
_entity.pdbx_description
1 polymer ?
#
loop_
_entity_poly.entity_id
_entity_poly.type
_entity_poly.pdbx_seq_one_letter_code
_entity_poly.pdbx_strand_id
1 'polypeptide(L)'
;MKQERRRFSKEEYLDRQLKVRKSMDASNVDLLIVYDPANMFWLTGYDGWSFYVHQCVVISTDGGLFWYGRGIDAKGAELTTDLDLNNILSYPDEYVMSPERHPMEFLANILKEKDLNKKRIGLEKDNYYFSARAAESL
;
A
#
# COMPACT_ATOMS: atom_id res chain seq x y z
N MET A 1 23.29 4.74 -6.14
CA MET A 1 22.55 5.59 -5.19
C MET A 1 21.24 4.97 -4.69
N LYS A 2 20.41 4.38 -5.52
CA LYS A 2 19.20 3.65 -5.04
C LYS A 2 19.52 2.46 -4.14
N GLN A 3 20.64 1.79 -4.32
CA GLN A 3 21.01 0.56 -3.62
C GLN A 3 21.51 0.79 -2.18
N GLU A 4 22.08 1.95 -1.86
CA GLU A 4 22.64 2.25 -0.54
C GLU A 4 21.60 2.47 0.59
N ARG A 5 20.35 2.75 0.24
CA ARG A 5 19.27 2.97 1.22
C ARG A 5 18.42 1.73 1.48
N ARG A 6 18.62 0.65 0.71
CA ARG A 6 17.88 -0.60 0.88
C ARG A 6 18.52 -1.46 1.94
N ARG A 7 17.73 -1.95 2.86
CA ARG A 7 18.21 -2.83 3.93
C ARG A 7 18.33 -4.29 3.50
N PHE A 8 17.58 -4.68 2.47
CA PHE A 8 17.57 -6.04 1.93
C PHE A 8 17.68 -6.02 0.41
N SER A 9 18.04 -7.16 -0.18
CA SER A 9 18.13 -7.28 -1.63
C SER A 9 16.76 -7.28 -2.30
N LYS A 10 16.74 -7.01 -3.60
CA LYS A 10 15.51 -7.10 -4.41
C LYS A 10 14.92 -8.52 -4.37
N GLU A 11 15.78 -9.51 -4.45
CA GLU A 11 15.42 -10.94 -4.40
C GLU A 11 14.74 -11.30 -3.09
N GLU A 12 15.22 -10.76 -1.96
CA GLU A 12 14.61 -10.95 -0.65
C GLU A 12 13.18 -10.39 -0.61
N TYR A 13 12.96 -9.17 -1.12
CA TYR A 13 11.61 -8.59 -1.19
C TYR A 13 10.68 -9.37 -2.11
N LEU A 14 11.17 -9.85 -3.25
CA LEU A 14 10.38 -10.70 -4.16
C LEU A 14 9.97 -12.01 -3.50
N ASP A 15 10.88 -12.65 -2.75
CA ASP A 15 10.58 -13.88 -2.00
C ASP A 15 9.50 -13.64 -0.93
N ARG A 16 9.58 -12.54 -0.18
CA ARG A 16 8.56 -12.14 0.80
C ARG A 16 7.19 -11.92 0.15
N GLN A 17 7.15 -11.23 -0.99
CA GLN A 17 5.92 -11.01 -1.76
C GLN A 17 5.31 -12.33 -2.24
N LEU A 18 6.11 -13.29 -2.69
CA LEU A 18 5.64 -14.62 -3.06
C LEU A 18 5.04 -15.38 -1.88
N LYS A 19 5.66 -15.30 -0.71
CA LYS A 19 5.13 -15.90 0.53
C LYS A 19 3.78 -15.31 0.92
N VAL A 20 3.66 -13.97 0.84
CA VAL A 20 2.39 -13.28 1.11
C VAL A 20 1.30 -13.73 0.12
N ARG A 21 1.59 -13.78 -1.18
CA ARG A 21 0.62 -14.23 -2.18
C ARG A 21 0.14 -15.66 -1.96
N LYS A 22 1.05 -16.58 -1.58
CA LYS A 22 0.66 -17.94 -1.21
C LYS A 22 -0.28 -17.99 -0.01
N SER A 23 -0.02 -17.15 1.00
CA SER A 23 -0.88 -17.07 2.18
C SER A 23 -2.23 -16.44 1.84
N MET A 24 -2.26 -15.45 0.95
CA MET A 24 -3.49 -14.85 0.44
C MET A 24 -4.35 -15.87 -0.29
N ASP A 25 -3.75 -16.65 -1.21
CA ASP A 25 -4.45 -17.73 -1.93
C ASP A 25 -5.06 -18.76 -0.96
N ALA A 26 -4.29 -19.20 0.02
CA ALA A 26 -4.76 -20.14 1.05
C ALA A 26 -5.90 -19.58 1.90
N SER A 27 -5.99 -18.27 2.06
CA SER A 27 -7.02 -17.58 2.84
C SER A 27 -8.18 -17.05 1.98
N ASN A 28 -8.18 -17.31 0.69
CA ASN A 28 -9.15 -16.78 -0.27
C ASN A 28 -9.20 -15.24 -0.29
N VAL A 29 -8.05 -14.58 -0.16
CA VAL A 29 -7.87 -13.13 -0.28
C VAL A 29 -7.23 -12.84 -1.64
N ASP A 30 -7.88 -12.04 -2.47
CA ASP A 30 -7.39 -11.70 -3.81
C ASP A 30 -6.53 -10.43 -3.80
N LEU A 31 -6.85 -9.50 -2.89
CA LEU A 31 -6.20 -8.22 -2.73
C LEU A 31 -5.97 -7.96 -1.24
N LEU A 32 -4.76 -7.60 -0.85
CA LEU A 32 -4.43 -7.23 0.53
C LEU A 32 -3.97 -5.78 0.58
N ILE A 33 -4.57 -5.01 1.47
CA ILE A 33 -4.19 -3.62 1.74
C ILE A 33 -3.45 -3.58 3.06
N VAL A 34 -2.16 -3.22 2.99
CA VAL A 34 -1.22 -3.22 4.11
C VAL A 34 -1.00 -1.78 4.58
N TYR A 35 -1.39 -1.48 5.81
CA TYR A 35 -1.29 -0.14 6.40
C TYR A 35 -0.20 -0.01 7.46
N ASP A 36 0.16 -1.08 8.12
CA ASP A 36 1.18 -1.05 9.15
C ASP A 36 2.53 -0.68 8.56
N PRO A 37 3.22 0.37 9.06
CA PRO A 37 4.53 0.78 8.55
C PRO A 37 5.58 -0.32 8.58
N ALA A 38 5.59 -1.16 9.62
CA ALA A 38 6.53 -2.27 9.72
C ALA A 38 6.24 -3.34 8.66
N ASN A 39 4.95 -3.63 8.40
CA ASN A 39 4.54 -4.57 7.37
C ASN A 39 4.80 -4.04 5.96
N MET A 40 4.55 -2.75 5.71
CA MET A 40 4.93 -2.11 4.44
C MET A 40 6.44 -2.18 4.20
N PHE A 41 7.24 -1.91 5.22
CA PHE A 41 8.70 -2.01 5.16
C PHE A 41 9.15 -3.44 4.88
N TRP A 42 8.61 -4.41 5.61
CA TRP A 42 8.93 -5.84 5.41
C TRP A 42 8.63 -6.30 3.98
N LEU A 43 7.51 -5.85 3.42
CA LEU A 43 7.03 -6.28 2.11
C LEU A 43 7.75 -5.60 0.94
N THR A 44 8.13 -4.32 1.08
CA THR A 44 8.59 -3.49 -0.05
C THR A 44 9.88 -2.72 0.20
N GLY A 45 10.30 -2.59 1.45
CA GLY A 45 11.38 -1.70 1.85
C GLY A 45 10.95 -0.25 2.08
N TYR A 46 9.65 0.07 1.88
CA TYR A 46 9.16 1.42 2.12
C TYR A 46 9.43 1.87 3.56
N ASP A 47 10.20 2.92 3.71
CA ASP A 47 10.66 3.46 5.00
C ASP A 47 10.32 4.96 5.07
N GLY A 48 9.03 5.27 5.13
CA GLY A 48 8.50 6.63 5.21
C GLY A 48 8.01 6.98 6.61
N TRP A 49 8.07 8.27 6.94
CA TRP A 49 7.71 8.80 8.27
C TRP A 49 6.25 9.27 8.36
N SER A 50 5.51 9.29 7.28
CA SER A 50 4.18 9.90 7.20
C SER A 50 3.04 9.01 7.71
N PHE A 51 3.30 8.21 8.73
CA PHE A 51 2.32 7.31 9.35
C PHE A 51 1.07 8.04 9.93
N TYR A 52 1.14 9.33 10.14
CA TYR A 52 0.04 10.19 10.63
C TYR A 52 -0.97 10.58 9.54
N VAL A 53 -0.68 10.33 8.29
CA VAL A 53 -1.61 10.44 7.17
C VAL A 53 -1.84 9.06 6.55
N HIS A 54 -2.94 8.89 5.82
CA HIS A 54 -3.25 7.60 5.21
C HIS A 54 -2.23 7.23 4.13
N GLN A 55 -1.67 6.05 4.25
CA GLN A 55 -0.77 5.43 3.29
C GLN A 55 -0.91 3.92 3.35
N CYS A 56 -0.66 3.23 2.26
CA CYS A 56 -0.70 1.78 2.23
C CYS A 56 0.12 1.20 1.07
N VAL A 57 0.33 -0.11 1.15
CA VAL A 57 0.77 -0.93 0.02
C VAL A 57 -0.37 -1.87 -0.33
N VAL A 58 -0.69 -1.97 -1.60
CA VAL A 58 -1.71 -2.89 -2.12
C VAL A 58 -1.01 -3.99 -2.91
N ILE A 59 -1.21 -5.24 -2.50
CA ILE A 59 -0.67 -6.43 -3.17
C ILE A 59 -1.80 -7.34 -3.62
N SER A 60 -1.72 -7.85 -4.85
CA SER A 60 -2.69 -8.79 -5.42
C SER A 60 -2.05 -10.14 -5.72
N THR A 61 -2.87 -11.19 -5.75
CA THR A 61 -2.43 -12.56 -6.04
C THR A 61 -2.00 -12.74 -7.49
N ASP A 62 -2.46 -11.90 -8.42
CA ASP A 62 -2.11 -11.93 -9.84
C ASP A 62 -0.74 -11.30 -10.16
N GLY A 63 0.00 -10.82 -9.17
CA GLY A 63 1.32 -10.22 -9.32
C GLY A 63 1.36 -8.70 -9.16
N GLY A 64 0.22 -8.02 -9.04
CA GLY A 64 0.16 -6.58 -8.83
C GLY A 64 0.68 -6.16 -7.46
N LEU A 65 1.35 -5.01 -7.42
CA LEU A 65 1.85 -4.39 -6.20
C LEU A 65 2.03 -2.89 -6.45
N PHE A 66 1.43 -2.04 -5.62
CA PHE A 66 1.65 -0.60 -5.68
C PHE A 66 1.64 0.04 -4.29
N TRP A 67 2.37 1.13 -4.16
CA TRP A 67 2.30 2.02 -3.00
C TRP A 67 1.27 3.12 -3.26
N TYR A 68 0.57 3.54 -2.20
CA TYR A 68 -0.42 4.60 -2.22
C TYR A 68 -0.29 5.48 -0.99
N GLY A 69 -0.26 6.79 -1.17
CA GLY A 69 -0.13 7.73 -0.06
C GLY A 69 -0.23 9.19 -0.51
N ARG A 70 0.14 10.10 0.38
CA ARG A 70 0.18 11.53 0.10
C ARG A 70 1.26 11.85 -0.94
N GLY A 71 1.00 12.79 -1.84
CA GLY A 71 1.90 13.15 -2.93
C GLY A 71 3.33 13.50 -2.52
N ILE A 72 3.49 14.24 -1.43
CA ILE A 72 4.82 14.61 -0.92
C ILE A 72 5.64 13.38 -0.47
N ASP A 73 4.99 12.32 -0.05
CA ASP A 73 5.63 11.09 0.45
C ASP A 73 5.99 10.11 -0.68
N ALA A 74 5.47 10.31 -1.88
CA ALA A 74 5.76 9.47 -3.05
C ALA A 74 7.27 9.40 -3.35
N LYS A 75 8.01 10.49 -3.09
CA LYS A 75 9.47 10.49 -3.25
C LYS A 75 10.17 9.53 -2.28
N GLY A 76 9.64 9.37 -1.07
CA GLY A 76 10.11 8.37 -0.11
C GLY A 76 9.93 6.95 -0.65
N ALA A 77 8.77 6.65 -1.23
CA ALA A 77 8.52 5.35 -1.86
C ALA A 77 9.45 5.09 -3.05
N GLU A 78 9.67 6.10 -3.91
CA GLU A 78 10.62 6.00 -5.03
C GLU A 78 12.06 5.68 -4.57
N LEU A 79 12.50 6.31 -3.47
CA LEU A 79 13.87 6.17 -2.98
C LEU A 79 14.13 4.88 -2.20
N THR A 80 13.11 4.32 -1.56
CA THR A 80 13.27 3.21 -0.62
C THR A 80 12.76 1.87 -1.14
N THR A 81 11.96 1.86 -2.23
CA THR A 81 11.42 0.63 -2.82
C THR A 81 12.00 0.33 -4.21
N ASP A 82 11.72 -0.87 -4.70
CA ASP A 82 12.01 -1.31 -6.08
C ASP A 82 10.81 -1.11 -7.01
N LEU A 83 9.76 -0.43 -6.57
CA LEU A 83 8.57 -0.20 -7.36
C LEU A 83 8.86 0.71 -8.57
N ASP A 84 8.28 0.37 -9.70
CA ASP A 84 8.24 1.28 -10.85
C ASP A 84 7.41 2.53 -10.52
N LEU A 85 7.72 3.66 -11.13
CA LEU A 85 7.01 4.92 -10.89
C LEU A 85 5.50 4.81 -11.13
N ASN A 86 5.08 3.98 -12.09
CA ASN A 86 3.67 3.70 -12.38
C ASN A 86 2.95 2.96 -11.23
N ASN A 87 3.69 2.39 -10.29
CA ASN A 87 3.20 1.68 -9.12
C ASN A 87 3.38 2.50 -7.83
N ILE A 88 3.65 3.79 -7.95
CA ILE A 88 3.69 4.75 -6.85
C ILE A 88 2.58 5.77 -7.11
N LEU A 89 1.47 5.58 -6.41
CA LEU A 89 0.25 6.35 -6.62
C LEU A 89 -0.01 7.28 -5.43
N SER A 90 -0.62 8.41 -5.67
CA SER A 90 -0.87 9.37 -4.60
C SER A 90 -2.23 10.04 -4.72
N TYR A 91 -2.74 10.47 -3.55
CA TYR A 91 -3.93 11.30 -3.48
C TYR A 91 -3.55 12.79 -3.33
N PRO A 92 -4.43 13.70 -3.81
CA PRO A 92 -4.22 15.14 -3.65
C PRO A 92 -4.24 15.59 -2.19
N ASP A 93 -3.51 16.67 -1.88
CA ASP A 93 -3.44 17.23 -0.53
C ASP A 93 -4.79 17.69 0.04
N GLU A 94 -5.78 17.96 -0.80
CA GLU A 94 -7.14 18.28 -0.37
C GLU A 94 -7.88 17.16 0.37
N TYR A 95 -7.34 15.91 0.31
CA TYR A 95 -7.84 14.76 1.06
C TYR A 95 -7.18 14.62 2.44
N VAL A 96 -6.10 15.37 2.71
CA VAL A 96 -5.37 15.28 3.98
C VAL A 96 -6.16 15.97 5.08
N MET A 97 -6.52 15.19 6.12
CA MET A 97 -7.29 15.67 7.28
C MET A 97 -8.58 16.44 6.90
N SER A 98 -9.16 16.12 5.76
CA SER A 98 -10.39 16.75 5.30
C SER A 98 -11.59 16.23 6.09
N PRO A 99 -12.53 17.09 6.51
CA PRO A 99 -13.79 16.65 7.10
C PRO A 99 -14.78 16.09 6.06
N GLU A 100 -14.61 16.44 4.79
CA GLU A 100 -15.54 16.11 3.71
C GLU A 100 -15.06 14.94 2.83
N ARG A 101 -13.74 14.78 2.68
CA ARG A 101 -13.10 13.80 1.79
C ARG A 101 -12.20 12.87 2.58
N HIS A 102 -12.10 11.61 2.13
CA HIS A 102 -11.20 10.65 2.77
C HIS A 102 -10.25 10.03 1.73
N PRO A 103 -8.95 9.86 2.06
CA PRO A 103 -7.99 9.25 1.12
C PRO A 103 -8.39 7.86 0.63
N MET A 104 -9.14 7.09 1.42
CA MET A 104 -9.64 5.77 1.00
C MET A 104 -10.74 5.84 -0.07
N GLU A 105 -11.49 6.93 -0.18
CA GLU A 105 -12.42 7.17 -1.30
C GLU A 105 -11.66 7.31 -2.63
N PHE A 106 -10.54 8.01 -2.61
CA PHE A 106 -9.67 8.15 -3.78
C PHE A 106 -9.04 6.80 -4.16
N LEU A 107 -8.60 6.01 -3.17
CA LEU A 107 -8.11 4.65 -3.39
C LEU A 107 -9.22 3.75 -3.98
N ALA A 108 -10.44 3.83 -3.48
CA ALA A 108 -11.57 3.07 -4.02
C ALA A 108 -11.79 3.34 -5.51
N ASN A 109 -11.63 4.59 -5.94
CA ASN A 109 -11.71 4.96 -7.37
C ASN A 109 -10.54 4.34 -8.18
N ILE A 110 -9.32 4.36 -7.64
CA ILE A 110 -8.17 3.69 -8.27
C ILE A 110 -8.44 2.18 -8.41
N LEU A 111 -8.98 1.54 -7.38
CA LEU A 111 -9.31 0.11 -7.43
C LEU A 111 -10.37 -0.19 -8.50
N LYS A 112 -11.35 0.69 -8.66
CA LYS A 112 -12.35 0.58 -9.75
C LYS A 112 -11.73 0.70 -11.13
N GLU A 113 -10.88 1.70 -11.33
CA GLU A 113 -10.16 1.91 -12.60
C GLU A 113 -9.27 0.72 -12.97
N LYS A 114 -8.75 0.00 -11.97
CA LYS A 114 -7.92 -1.20 -12.15
C LYS A 114 -8.72 -2.50 -12.17
N ASP A 115 -10.07 -2.46 -12.14
CA ASP A 115 -10.94 -3.63 -12.03
C ASP A 115 -10.68 -4.52 -10.79
N LEU A 116 -10.20 -3.91 -9.71
CA LEU A 116 -9.88 -4.60 -8.45
C LEU A 116 -10.98 -4.47 -7.39
N ASN A 117 -11.97 -3.62 -7.58
CA ASN A 117 -13.02 -3.35 -6.61
C ASN A 117 -14.00 -4.51 -6.37
N LYS A 118 -14.02 -5.52 -7.25
CA LYS A 118 -14.84 -6.72 -7.10
C LYS A 118 -14.09 -7.91 -6.48
N LYS A 119 -12.83 -7.70 -6.12
CA LYS A 119 -11.98 -8.71 -5.51
C LYS A 119 -12.29 -8.86 -4.02
N ARG A 120 -11.92 -10.00 -3.45
CA ARG A 120 -11.97 -10.20 -2.00
C ARG A 120 -10.79 -9.50 -1.37
N ILE A 121 -11.08 -8.41 -0.65
CA ILE A 121 -10.06 -7.53 -0.08
C ILE A 121 -9.82 -7.90 1.38
N GLY A 122 -8.57 -8.19 1.71
CA GLY A 122 -8.09 -8.33 3.07
C GLY A 122 -7.61 -7.00 3.64
N LEU A 123 -7.87 -6.77 4.91
CA LEU A 123 -7.51 -5.57 5.65
C LEU A 123 -6.84 -5.94 6.98
N GLU A 124 -5.92 -5.11 7.45
CA GLU A 124 -5.34 -5.19 8.79
C GLU A 124 -6.28 -4.51 9.79
N LYS A 125 -7.19 -5.27 10.43
CA LYS A 125 -8.21 -4.70 11.33
C LYS A 125 -7.67 -4.26 12.69
N ASP A 126 -6.65 -4.92 13.22
CA ASP A 126 -6.00 -4.57 14.48
C ASP A 126 -4.79 -3.68 14.21
N ASN A 127 -5.06 -2.44 13.82
CA ASN A 127 -4.06 -1.51 13.35
C ASN A 127 -4.43 -0.07 13.69
N TYR A 128 -3.51 0.67 14.32
CA TYR A 128 -3.70 2.08 14.68
C TYR A 128 -3.78 3.02 13.46
N TYR A 129 -3.33 2.59 12.31
CA TYR A 129 -3.24 3.40 11.08
C TYR A 129 -4.44 3.24 10.16
N PHE A 130 -5.39 2.39 10.53
CA PHE A 130 -6.60 2.11 9.77
C PHE A 130 -7.85 2.28 10.65
N SER A 131 -8.52 3.41 10.47
CA SER A 131 -9.70 3.74 11.28
C SER A 131 -10.98 3.10 10.73
N ALA A 132 -12.04 3.08 11.55
CA ALA A 132 -13.37 2.66 11.12
C ALA A 132 -13.85 3.50 9.92
N ARG A 133 -13.62 4.82 9.93
CA ARG A 133 -13.94 5.71 8.81
C ARG A 133 -13.19 5.33 7.54
N ALA A 134 -11.92 4.92 7.65
CA ALA A 134 -11.16 4.45 6.49
C ALA A 134 -11.81 3.20 5.86
N ALA A 135 -12.27 2.26 6.67
CA ALA A 135 -12.97 1.07 6.20
C ALA A 135 -14.31 1.40 5.53
N GLU A 136 -15.06 2.34 6.08
CA GLU A 136 -16.34 2.80 5.52
C GLU A 136 -16.17 3.56 4.19
N SER A 137 -15.04 4.25 4.02
CA SER A 137 -14.73 5.05 2.83
C SER A 137 -14.14 4.23 1.68
N LEU A 138 -13.62 3.06 1.97
CA LEU A 138 -13.04 2.14 1.00
C LEU A 138 -14.11 1.30 0.30
#